data_1b6e09a7ceaeebbf6a4c5d2ed28a0068
#
_entry.id   1b6e09a7ceaeebbf6a4c5d2ed28a0068
#
_cell.length_a   1.000
_cell.length_b   1.000
_cell.length_c   1.000
_cell.angle_alpha   90.00
_cell.angle_beta   90.00
_cell.angle_gamma   90.00
#
_symmetry.space_group_name_H-M   'P 1'
#
loop_
_entity.id
_entity.type
_entity.pdbx_description
1 polymer ?
#
loop_
_entity_poly.entity_id
_entity_poly.type
_entity_poly.pdbx_seq_one_letter_code
_entity_poly.pdbx_strand_id
1 'polypeptide(L)'
;LREEVQELLNDKKNLLTITYFKLQKLLEKKYGNNAVVLMEIGTFFEVYEVNNDEEQIGKAKEIAELLNIQLTRKNKSILENSQENPIMAGVPAISFEKHLARIIAEQKYTVAIVRQKGLPPNVSRYLDTVVSPGTNFDFVVDQDENNITSLVIDQIRGIYLVGYSAIDVTTGKCYYNEIHGTSEDKFYALDEVFNYMNMHKTNEVVISFADKNINQKEVIDYLELKLKTFHIGTFRPKINYQNELFKNVFRIESLLTAIEHLDMERVPLSTESLAILIDFVIGHDSNIIQKLSFPQKLDVSRYIYLGNNALEQLNVIETTHNPSLIKLINNTSTAMGKRLLKERLTHPVKDSKEILRRYALSKELFDFHAPIENELANIYDIERLTRRIKLTRLHPFE
;
A
#
# COMPACT_ATOMS: atom_id res chain seq x y z
N LEU A 1 -11.47 14.46 -5.06
CA LEU A 1 -10.32 14.90 -4.29
C LEU A 1 -9.35 15.77 -5.10
N ARG A 2 -8.80 15.30 -6.25
CA ARG A 2 -7.83 16.10 -7.03
C ARG A 2 -8.45 17.43 -7.47
N GLU A 3 -9.70 17.44 -7.88
CA GLU A 3 -10.45 18.66 -8.24
C GLU A 3 -10.62 19.59 -7.03
N GLU A 4 -11.09 19.07 -5.90
CA GLU A 4 -11.26 19.85 -4.65
C GLU A 4 -9.91 20.42 -4.15
N VAL A 5 -8.84 19.63 -4.21
CA VAL A 5 -7.49 20.09 -3.87
C VAL A 5 -7.05 21.21 -4.81
N GLN A 6 -7.29 21.05 -6.12
CA GLN A 6 -6.90 22.07 -7.09
C GLN A 6 -7.69 23.35 -6.94
N GLU A 7 -8.98 23.28 -6.59
CA GLU A 7 -9.81 24.44 -6.26
C GLU A 7 -9.24 25.18 -5.04
N LEU A 8 -8.88 24.44 -3.97
CA LEU A 8 -8.27 25.05 -2.77
C LEU A 8 -6.92 25.71 -3.09
N LEU A 9 -6.08 25.08 -3.92
CA LEU A 9 -4.76 25.61 -4.29
C LEU A 9 -4.86 26.82 -5.23
N ASN A 10 -5.95 26.96 -5.99
CA ASN A 10 -6.18 28.08 -6.88
C ASN A 10 -6.81 29.30 -6.16
N ASP A 11 -7.28 29.15 -4.93
CA ASP A 11 -7.87 30.24 -4.15
C ASP A 11 -6.80 31.21 -3.64
N LYS A 12 -6.57 32.28 -4.42
CA LYS A 12 -5.59 33.34 -4.11
C LYS A 12 -6.03 34.31 -3.01
N LYS A 13 -7.24 34.17 -2.47
CA LYS A 13 -7.77 35.09 -1.44
C LYS A 13 -7.21 34.77 -0.04
N ASN A 14 -6.81 33.55 0.20
CA ASN A 14 -6.29 33.10 1.48
C ASN A 14 -4.75 33.16 1.54
N LEU A 15 -4.23 33.38 2.75
CA LEU A 15 -2.80 33.18 3.03
C LEU A 15 -2.42 31.72 2.71
N LEU A 16 -1.19 31.51 2.24
CA LEU A 16 -0.72 30.19 1.85
C LEU A 16 -0.79 29.17 3.01
N THR A 17 -0.53 29.62 4.23
CA THR A 17 -0.62 28.77 5.42
C THR A 17 -2.06 28.34 5.72
N ILE A 18 -3.04 29.23 5.53
CA ILE A 18 -4.46 28.90 5.68
C ILE A 18 -4.89 27.88 4.60
N THR A 19 -4.43 28.06 3.37
CA THR A 19 -4.68 27.09 2.28
C THR A 19 -4.05 25.72 2.63
N TYR A 20 -2.84 25.71 3.20
CA TYR A 20 -2.19 24.50 3.67
C TYR A 20 -3.05 23.76 4.70
N PHE A 21 -3.55 24.43 5.74
CA PHE A 21 -4.37 23.79 6.76
C PHE A 21 -5.74 23.30 6.27
N LYS A 22 -6.35 24.02 5.32
CA LYS A 22 -7.56 23.52 4.64
C LYS A 22 -7.28 22.23 3.88
N LEU A 23 -6.15 22.16 3.18
CA LEU A 23 -5.69 20.97 2.48
C LEU A 23 -5.36 19.83 3.46
N GLN A 24 -4.66 20.11 4.55
CA GLN A 24 -4.35 19.14 5.60
C GLN A 24 -5.63 18.52 6.19
N LYS A 25 -6.63 19.33 6.53
CA LYS A 25 -7.95 18.85 7.01
C LYS A 25 -8.67 17.96 6.00
N LEU A 26 -8.64 18.33 4.73
CA LEU A 26 -9.25 17.55 3.65
C LEU A 26 -8.58 16.17 3.52
N LEU A 27 -7.25 16.13 3.60
CA LEU A 27 -6.48 14.89 3.51
C LEU A 27 -6.62 14.02 4.76
N GLU A 28 -6.63 14.60 5.95
CA GLU A 28 -6.91 13.88 7.20
C GLU A 28 -8.31 13.25 7.20
N LYS A 29 -9.30 13.95 6.65
CA LYS A 29 -10.66 13.38 6.49
C LYS A 29 -10.68 12.19 5.55
N LYS A 30 -9.82 12.18 4.52
CA LYS A 30 -9.78 11.11 3.51
C LYS A 30 -8.88 9.95 3.89
N TYR A 31 -7.68 10.23 4.41
CA TYR A 31 -6.63 9.24 4.66
C TYR A 31 -6.35 8.98 6.15
N GLY A 32 -7.10 9.64 7.03
CA GLY A 32 -6.93 9.52 8.48
C GLY A 32 -5.86 10.46 9.04
N ASN A 33 -5.71 10.41 10.36
CA ASN A 33 -4.89 11.34 11.13
C ASN A 33 -3.39 11.29 10.79
N ASN A 34 -2.93 10.27 10.07
CA ASN A 34 -1.53 10.13 9.66
C ASN A 34 -1.24 10.75 8.28
N ALA A 35 -2.19 11.47 7.72
CA ALA A 35 -1.96 12.26 6.51
C ALA A 35 -1.04 13.46 6.81
N VAL A 36 -0.09 13.71 5.91
CA VAL A 36 0.89 14.79 5.99
C VAL A 36 0.97 15.50 4.64
N VAL A 37 0.87 16.82 4.64
CA VAL A 37 1.13 17.63 3.46
C VAL A 37 2.60 18.07 3.47
N LEU A 38 3.31 17.82 2.38
CA LEU A 38 4.61 18.44 2.09
C LEU A 38 4.44 19.41 0.91
N MET A 39 4.55 20.70 1.20
CA MET A 39 4.30 21.75 0.21
C MET A 39 5.58 22.42 -0.22
N GLU A 40 5.83 22.45 -1.52
CA GLU A 40 6.98 23.16 -2.11
C GLU A 40 6.78 24.67 -2.04
N ILE A 41 7.75 25.34 -1.40
CA ILE A 41 7.79 26.80 -1.25
C ILE A 41 9.22 27.27 -1.54
N GLY A 42 9.41 27.87 -2.72
CA GLY A 42 10.72 28.23 -3.19
C GLY A 42 11.63 27.01 -3.39
N THR A 43 12.69 26.91 -2.60
CA THR A 43 13.66 25.82 -2.66
C THR A 43 13.51 24.78 -1.56
N PHE A 44 12.38 24.83 -0.81
CA PHE A 44 12.12 23.92 0.30
C PHE A 44 10.75 23.23 0.14
N PHE A 45 10.65 22.01 0.69
CA PHE A 45 9.38 21.40 1.03
C PHE A 45 9.12 21.63 2.51
N GLU A 46 8.01 22.29 2.80
CA GLU A 46 7.64 22.70 4.15
C GLU A 46 6.45 21.91 4.67
N VAL A 47 6.46 21.66 5.97
CA VAL A 47 5.37 21.07 6.75
C VAL A 47 5.03 22.00 7.89
N TYR A 48 3.75 22.20 8.17
CA TYR A 48 3.26 23.12 9.18
C TYR A 48 2.45 22.40 10.26
N GLU A 49 2.40 23.02 11.43
CA GLU A 49 1.58 22.56 12.57
C GLU A 49 1.07 23.75 13.37
N VAL A 50 -0.20 23.67 13.75
CA VAL A 50 -0.80 24.47 14.81
C VAL A 50 -1.12 23.55 15.96
N ASN A 51 -0.62 23.90 17.14
CA ASN A 51 -0.90 23.20 18.38
C ASN A 51 -1.06 24.26 19.48
N ASN A 52 -2.31 24.64 19.71
CA ASN A 52 -2.71 25.59 20.74
C ASN A 52 -3.98 25.10 21.45
N ASP A 53 -4.54 25.87 22.35
CA ASP A 53 -5.71 25.50 23.15
C ASP A 53 -7.01 25.39 22.30
N GLU A 54 -7.02 25.98 21.11
CA GLU A 54 -8.21 26.03 20.22
C GLU A 54 -8.13 24.98 19.11
N GLU A 55 -6.93 24.68 18.61
CA GLU A 55 -6.75 23.83 17.42
C GLU A 55 -5.46 23.00 17.49
N GLN A 56 -5.58 21.73 17.08
CA GLN A 56 -4.45 20.83 16.85
C GLN A 56 -4.54 20.27 15.43
N ILE A 57 -3.65 20.72 14.54
CA ILE A 57 -3.62 20.31 13.15
C ILE A 57 -2.21 20.35 12.58
N GLY A 58 -1.91 19.38 11.71
CA GLY A 58 -0.59 19.23 11.09
C GLY A 58 0.37 18.39 11.94
N LYS A 59 1.60 18.21 11.46
CA LYS A 59 2.58 17.27 12.05
C LYS A 59 4.03 17.75 11.92
N ALA A 60 4.25 19.07 11.96
CA ALA A 60 5.59 19.61 11.75
C ALA A 60 6.57 19.14 12.83
N LYS A 61 6.13 19.03 14.09
CA LYS A 61 6.98 18.57 15.19
C LYS A 61 7.35 17.09 15.01
N GLU A 62 6.37 16.23 14.76
CA GLU A 62 6.57 14.78 14.57
C GLU A 62 7.51 14.51 13.38
N ILE A 63 7.32 15.19 12.26
CA ILE A 63 8.17 15.06 11.06
C ILE A 63 9.57 15.64 11.30
N ALA A 64 9.69 16.75 12.03
CA ALA A 64 10.99 17.33 12.36
C ALA A 64 11.83 16.40 13.24
N GLU A 65 11.22 15.79 14.25
CA GLU A 65 11.86 14.79 15.11
C GLU A 65 12.30 13.56 14.31
N LEU A 66 11.41 13.00 13.45
CA LEU A 66 11.71 11.85 12.61
C LEU A 66 12.89 12.10 11.66
N LEU A 67 12.92 13.26 11.03
CA LEU A 67 13.96 13.62 10.07
C LEU A 67 15.23 14.19 10.74
N ASN A 68 15.19 14.49 12.04
CA ASN A 68 16.22 15.19 12.79
C ASN A 68 16.56 16.54 12.14
N ILE A 69 15.52 17.35 11.89
CA ILE A 69 15.64 18.69 11.31
C ILE A 69 15.12 19.75 12.27
N GLN A 70 15.52 20.99 12.03
CA GLN A 70 15.17 22.10 12.92
C GLN A 70 13.69 22.46 12.79
N LEU A 71 13.00 22.53 13.94
CA LEU A 71 11.67 23.10 14.07
C LEU A 71 11.77 24.61 14.31
N THR A 72 10.98 25.41 13.61
CA THR A 72 10.96 26.85 13.72
C THR A 72 9.54 27.40 13.61
N ARG A 73 9.36 28.71 13.66
CA ARG A 73 8.10 29.39 13.38
C ARG A 73 8.20 30.19 12.10
N LYS A 74 7.06 30.38 11.43
CA LYS A 74 7.00 31.16 10.19
C LYS A 74 7.48 32.59 10.43
N ASN A 75 7.01 33.22 11.51
CA ASN A 75 7.53 34.49 12.02
C ASN A 75 8.03 34.29 13.45
N LYS A 76 9.35 34.40 13.65
CA LYS A 76 9.99 34.22 14.96
C LYS A 76 9.67 35.32 15.96
N SER A 77 9.24 36.51 15.48
CA SER A 77 8.91 37.65 16.33
C SER A 77 7.54 37.53 17.00
N ILE A 78 6.68 36.64 16.50
CA ILE A 78 5.36 36.41 17.06
C ILE A 78 5.39 35.11 17.85
N LEU A 79 5.01 35.18 19.14
CA LEU A 79 5.02 34.01 20.04
C LEU A 79 3.79 33.12 19.86
N GLU A 80 2.71 33.67 19.34
CA GLU A 80 1.45 32.94 19.10
C GLU A 80 1.60 31.90 18.00
N ASN A 81 1.09 30.70 18.27
CA ASN A 81 1.01 29.61 17.29
C ASN A 81 -0.41 29.55 16.72
N SER A 82 -0.57 30.00 15.49
CA SER A 82 -1.87 30.08 14.78
C SER A 82 -1.71 29.66 13.33
N GLN A 83 -2.81 29.51 12.58
CA GLN A 83 -2.76 29.24 11.16
C GLN A 83 -2.05 30.32 10.33
N GLU A 84 -1.98 31.53 10.81
CA GLU A 84 -1.24 32.63 10.16
C GLU A 84 0.27 32.57 10.48
N ASN A 85 0.62 32.10 11.70
CA ASN A 85 1.98 31.95 12.17
C ASN A 85 2.23 30.56 12.75
N PRO A 86 2.22 29.49 11.94
CA PRO A 86 2.39 28.13 12.39
C PRO A 86 3.85 27.81 12.77
N ILE A 87 3.98 26.74 13.56
CA ILE A 87 5.25 26.00 13.69
C ILE A 87 5.52 25.32 12.35
N MET A 88 6.77 25.27 11.94
CA MET A 88 7.17 24.72 10.66
C MET A 88 8.50 23.98 10.72
N ALA A 89 8.64 23.00 9.86
CA ALA A 89 9.89 22.37 9.49
C ALA A 89 9.99 22.28 7.95
N GLY A 90 11.19 22.22 7.43
CA GLY A 90 11.37 22.13 5.99
C GLY A 90 12.65 21.44 5.59
N VAL A 91 12.60 20.77 4.42
CA VAL A 91 13.74 20.08 3.80
C VAL A 91 14.05 20.71 2.44
N PRO A 92 15.32 20.85 2.07
CA PRO A 92 15.69 21.37 0.75
C PRO A 92 15.12 20.51 -0.37
N ALA A 93 14.61 21.14 -1.43
CA ALA A 93 14.03 20.43 -2.58
C ALA A 93 15.04 19.47 -3.24
N ILE A 94 16.33 19.81 -3.24
CA ILE A 94 17.39 18.97 -3.81
C ILE A 94 17.58 17.64 -3.06
N SER A 95 17.23 17.57 -1.76
CA SER A 95 17.34 16.37 -0.93
C SER A 95 15.98 15.79 -0.54
N PHE A 96 14.91 16.28 -1.15
CA PHE A 96 13.52 15.94 -0.81
C PHE A 96 13.25 14.43 -0.86
N GLU A 97 13.67 13.76 -1.93
CA GLU A 97 13.43 12.31 -2.11
C GLU A 97 14.04 11.46 -0.99
N LYS A 98 15.25 11.83 -0.53
CA LYS A 98 15.91 11.16 0.59
C LYS A 98 15.10 11.29 1.90
N HIS A 99 14.54 12.46 2.15
CA HIS A 99 13.73 12.71 3.34
C HIS A 99 12.34 12.06 3.24
N LEU A 100 11.72 12.12 2.06
CA LEU A 100 10.47 11.43 1.79
C LEU A 100 10.60 9.92 1.99
N ALA A 101 11.67 9.32 1.48
CA ALA A 101 11.96 7.89 1.70
C ALA A 101 12.00 7.52 3.20
N ARG A 102 12.58 8.38 4.05
CA ARG A 102 12.58 8.16 5.51
C ARG A 102 11.20 8.25 6.12
N ILE A 103 10.38 9.22 5.71
CA ILE A 103 9.00 9.35 6.23
C ILE A 103 8.16 8.11 5.86
N ILE A 104 8.27 7.64 4.62
CA ILE A 104 7.51 6.48 4.14
C ILE A 104 8.03 5.17 4.76
N ALA A 105 9.32 5.08 5.08
CA ALA A 105 9.91 3.90 5.74
C ALA A 105 9.28 3.58 7.12
N GLU A 106 8.69 4.59 7.79
CA GLU A 106 7.96 4.39 9.05
C GLU A 106 6.65 3.59 8.89
N GLN A 107 6.21 3.32 7.65
CA GLN A 107 4.99 2.55 7.35
C GLN A 107 3.70 3.11 8.02
N LYS A 108 3.71 4.38 8.41
CA LYS A 108 2.65 5.05 9.17
C LYS A 108 1.98 6.18 8.40
N TYR A 109 2.78 6.93 7.62
CA TYR A 109 2.33 8.20 7.05
C TYR A 109 1.83 8.05 5.62
N THR A 110 0.73 8.78 5.30
CA THR A 110 0.30 9.06 3.93
C THR A 110 0.70 10.49 3.60
N VAL A 111 1.61 10.66 2.66
CA VAL A 111 2.23 11.95 2.32
C VAL A 111 1.67 12.49 1.03
N ALA A 112 1.03 13.65 1.08
CA ALA A 112 0.60 14.40 -0.10
C ALA A 112 1.66 15.42 -0.50
N ILE A 113 2.15 15.30 -1.73
CA ILE A 113 3.22 16.14 -2.27
C ILE A 113 2.58 17.23 -3.14
N VAL A 114 2.72 18.46 -2.70
CA VAL A 114 2.25 19.65 -3.42
C VAL A 114 3.46 20.37 -4.01
N ARG A 115 3.52 20.41 -5.35
CA ARG A 115 4.60 21.08 -6.06
C ARG A 115 4.20 22.47 -6.55
N GLN A 116 5.20 23.29 -6.78
CA GLN A 116 5.03 24.60 -7.41
C GLN A 116 5.43 24.58 -8.88
N LYS A 117 4.74 25.43 -9.68
CA LYS A 117 5.02 25.65 -11.09
C LYS A 117 5.06 27.16 -11.38
N GLY A 118 6.03 27.56 -12.19
CA GLY A 118 6.24 28.97 -12.55
C GLY A 118 7.25 29.65 -11.63
N LEU A 119 7.53 30.92 -11.95
CA LEU A 119 8.46 31.78 -11.20
C LEU A 119 7.69 32.95 -10.56
N PRO A 120 8.14 33.49 -9.42
CA PRO A 120 7.55 34.68 -8.85
C PRO A 120 7.47 35.82 -9.88
N PRO A 121 6.34 36.58 -9.93
CA PRO A 121 5.19 36.51 -9.04
C PRO A 121 4.12 35.46 -9.43
N ASN A 122 4.25 34.78 -10.57
CA ASN A 122 3.23 33.88 -11.12
C ASN A 122 3.44 32.42 -10.75
N VAL A 123 3.46 32.12 -9.44
CA VAL A 123 3.57 30.75 -8.94
C VAL A 123 2.17 30.14 -8.79
N SER A 124 1.95 28.99 -9.41
CA SER A 124 0.80 28.12 -9.18
C SER A 124 1.25 26.85 -8.44
N ARG A 125 0.31 26.20 -7.75
CA ARG A 125 0.57 24.94 -7.04
C ARG A 125 -0.39 23.86 -7.50
N TYR A 126 0.06 22.61 -7.44
CA TYR A 126 -0.74 21.45 -7.80
C TYR A 126 -0.37 20.26 -6.92
N LEU A 127 -1.35 19.37 -6.72
CA LEU A 127 -1.09 18.08 -6.09
C LEU A 127 -0.39 17.18 -7.11
N ASP A 128 0.87 16.87 -6.86
CA ASP A 128 1.66 16.00 -7.71
C ASP A 128 1.26 14.55 -7.49
N THR A 129 1.52 14.02 -6.31
CA THR A 129 1.20 12.64 -5.95
C THR A 129 0.89 12.53 -4.46
N VAL A 130 0.20 11.45 -4.09
CA VAL A 130 0.03 11.01 -2.71
C VAL A 130 0.74 9.66 -2.57
N VAL A 131 1.64 9.56 -1.59
CA VAL A 131 2.39 8.33 -1.32
C VAL A 131 2.00 7.81 0.05
N SER A 132 1.54 6.57 0.08
CA SER A 132 1.21 5.82 1.31
C SER A 132 2.07 4.57 1.42
N PRO A 133 2.06 3.85 2.56
CA PRO A 133 2.84 2.63 2.71
C PRO A 133 2.60 1.59 1.60
N GLY A 134 1.35 1.36 1.22
CA GLY A 134 0.98 0.39 0.18
C GLY A 134 1.18 0.90 -1.26
N THR A 135 1.06 2.21 -1.49
CA THR A 135 1.26 2.81 -2.82
C THR A 135 2.69 3.27 -3.08
N ASN A 136 3.60 3.05 -2.13
CA ASN A 136 5.01 3.36 -2.29
C ASN A 136 5.64 2.53 -3.41
N PHE A 137 6.00 3.18 -4.50
CA PHE A 137 6.62 2.57 -5.67
C PHE A 137 8.13 2.85 -5.74
N ASP A 138 8.53 4.09 -5.52
CA ASP A 138 9.90 4.57 -5.77
C ASP A 138 10.84 4.42 -4.57
N PHE A 139 10.30 4.39 -3.33
CA PHE A 139 11.09 4.44 -2.10
C PHE A 139 11.09 3.11 -1.32
N VAL A 140 10.83 2.00 -2.00
CA VAL A 140 10.85 0.67 -1.36
C VAL A 140 12.29 0.20 -1.20
N VAL A 141 12.81 0.30 0.00
CA VAL A 141 14.16 -0.18 0.36
C VAL A 141 14.18 -1.69 0.59
N ASP A 142 13.06 -2.24 1.07
CA ASP A 142 12.93 -3.67 1.35
C ASP A 142 12.81 -4.48 0.06
N GLN A 143 13.46 -5.65 0.04
CA GLN A 143 13.35 -6.62 -1.05
C GLN A 143 12.05 -7.43 -1.02
N ASP A 144 11.25 -7.30 0.05
CA ASP A 144 9.95 -7.94 0.18
C ASP A 144 8.89 -7.34 -0.75
N GLU A 145 7.76 -8.01 -0.86
CA GLU A 145 6.58 -7.50 -1.55
C GLU A 145 6.05 -6.22 -0.87
N ASN A 146 5.44 -5.35 -1.66
CA ASN A 146 4.74 -4.17 -1.17
C ASN A 146 3.28 -4.22 -1.62
N ASN A 147 2.48 -5.01 -0.91
CA ASN A 147 1.08 -5.17 -1.26
C ASN A 147 0.19 -4.16 -0.54
N ILE A 148 -0.74 -3.61 -1.32
CA ILE A 148 -1.96 -3.00 -0.81
C ILE A 148 -3.11 -3.96 -1.05
N THR A 149 -3.96 -4.12 -0.04
CA THR A 149 -5.05 -5.10 -0.04
C THR A 149 -6.39 -4.39 0.10
N SER A 150 -7.40 -4.86 -0.63
CA SER A 150 -8.80 -4.47 -0.40
C SER A 150 -9.63 -5.65 0.06
N LEU A 151 -10.54 -5.38 0.98
CA LEU A 151 -11.48 -6.34 1.55
C LEU A 151 -12.90 -5.79 1.41
N VAL A 152 -13.79 -6.60 0.83
CA VAL A 152 -15.23 -6.36 0.88
C VAL A 152 -15.85 -7.42 1.76
N ILE A 153 -16.36 -7.01 2.92
CA ILE A 153 -16.95 -7.89 3.91
C ILE A 153 -18.47 -7.89 3.77
N ASP A 154 -19.03 -9.06 3.60
CA ASP A 154 -20.48 -9.30 3.68
C ASP A 154 -20.81 -10.34 4.75
N GLN A 155 -22.05 -10.38 5.20
CA GLN A 155 -22.50 -11.31 6.22
C GLN A 155 -23.91 -11.81 5.92
N ILE A 156 -24.06 -13.11 5.71
CA ILE A 156 -25.35 -13.75 5.46
C ILE A 156 -25.64 -14.73 6.58
N ARG A 157 -26.70 -14.49 7.35
CA ARG A 157 -27.12 -15.34 8.49
C ARG A 157 -26.00 -15.55 9.52
N GLY A 158 -25.18 -14.53 9.75
CA GLY A 158 -24.04 -14.56 10.66
C GLY A 158 -22.78 -15.22 10.12
N ILE A 159 -22.77 -15.71 8.88
CA ILE A 159 -21.62 -16.29 8.20
C ILE A 159 -20.93 -15.19 7.41
N TYR A 160 -19.62 -15.00 7.59
CA TYR A 160 -18.84 -14.02 6.85
C TYR A 160 -18.52 -14.50 5.44
N LEU A 161 -18.65 -13.58 4.48
CA LEU A 161 -18.20 -13.72 3.10
C LEU A 161 -17.23 -12.58 2.83
N VAL A 162 -16.09 -12.88 2.22
CA VAL A 162 -15.05 -11.88 1.99
C VAL A 162 -14.58 -11.93 0.55
N GLY A 163 -14.69 -10.79 -0.13
CA GLY A 163 -13.98 -10.51 -1.37
C GLY A 163 -12.61 -9.94 -1.05
N TYR A 164 -11.56 -10.65 -1.41
CA TYR A 164 -10.16 -10.27 -1.23
C TYR A 164 -9.54 -9.87 -2.57
N SER A 165 -8.78 -8.79 -2.58
CA SER A 165 -7.87 -8.46 -3.67
C SER A 165 -6.60 -7.80 -3.14
N ALA A 166 -5.46 -8.04 -3.80
CA ALA A 166 -4.18 -7.44 -3.46
C ALA A 166 -3.42 -7.04 -4.72
N ILE A 167 -2.69 -5.93 -4.65
CA ILE A 167 -1.80 -5.45 -5.71
C ILE A 167 -0.44 -5.15 -5.11
N ASP A 168 0.60 -5.79 -5.63
CA ASP A 168 1.97 -5.33 -5.44
C ASP A 168 2.27 -4.27 -6.52
N VAL A 169 2.27 -3.03 -6.12
CA VAL A 169 2.52 -1.91 -7.05
C VAL A 169 3.92 -1.98 -7.66
N THR A 170 4.90 -2.55 -6.95
CA THR A 170 6.30 -2.58 -7.35
C THR A 170 6.62 -3.62 -8.42
N THR A 171 5.87 -4.72 -8.45
CA THR A 171 5.99 -5.79 -9.47
C THR A 171 4.83 -5.76 -10.46
N GLY A 172 3.70 -5.13 -10.09
CA GLY A 172 2.48 -5.09 -10.88
C GLY A 172 1.67 -6.39 -10.82
N LYS A 173 1.98 -7.29 -9.89
CA LYS A 173 1.20 -8.51 -9.66
C LYS A 173 -0.13 -8.15 -8.99
N CYS A 174 -1.18 -8.86 -9.38
CA CYS A 174 -2.52 -8.66 -8.87
C CYS A 174 -3.14 -10.01 -8.50
N TYR A 175 -3.74 -10.09 -7.33
CA TYR A 175 -4.34 -11.31 -6.79
C TYR A 175 -5.77 -11.06 -6.34
N TYR A 176 -6.61 -12.09 -6.42
CA TYR A 176 -7.96 -12.05 -5.87
C TYR A 176 -8.41 -13.43 -5.38
N ASN A 177 -9.35 -13.42 -4.46
CA ASN A 177 -10.15 -14.60 -4.10
C ASN A 177 -11.45 -14.18 -3.39
N GLU A 178 -12.48 -14.99 -3.54
CA GLU A 178 -13.72 -14.85 -2.78
C GLU A 178 -13.88 -16.04 -1.84
N ILE A 179 -14.03 -15.77 -0.57
CA ILE A 179 -14.02 -16.77 0.49
C ILE A 179 -15.36 -16.70 1.23
N HIS A 180 -15.94 -17.86 1.42
CA HIS A 180 -17.20 -18.00 2.14
C HIS A 180 -16.97 -18.82 3.40
N GLY A 181 -17.39 -18.30 4.55
CA GLY A 181 -17.47 -19.06 5.77
C GLY A 181 -18.49 -20.22 5.65
N THR A 182 -18.48 -21.09 6.62
CA THR A 182 -19.38 -22.24 6.67
C THR A 182 -20.33 -22.13 7.85
N SER A 183 -21.36 -22.98 7.88
CA SER A 183 -22.26 -23.08 9.06
C SER A 183 -21.53 -23.60 10.31
N GLU A 184 -20.48 -24.38 10.12
CA GLU A 184 -19.65 -24.96 11.19
C GLU A 184 -18.61 -23.96 11.68
N ASP A 185 -18.05 -23.17 10.76
CA ASP A 185 -17.06 -22.14 11.07
C ASP A 185 -17.42 -20.82 10.36
N LYS A 186 -18.03 -19.93 11.10
CA LYS A 186 -18.49 -18.62 10.61
C LYS A 186 -17.34 -17.67 10.32
N PHE A 187 -16.20 -17.84 10.98
CA PHE A 187 -15.00 -17.00 10.87
C PHE A 187 -14.01 -17.51 9.84
N TYR A 188 -14.19 -18.71 9.29
CA TYR A 188 -13.31 -19.30 8.31
C TYR A 188 -12.84 -18.32 7.20
N ALA A 189 -13.76 -17.49 6.69
CA ALA A 189 -13.43 -16.53 5.64
C ALA A 189 -12.47 -15.43 6.15
N LEU A 190 -12.57 -15.02 7.41
CA LEU A 190 -11.67 -14.05 8.01
C LEU A 190 -10.29 -14.68 8.30
N ASP A 191 -10.23 -15.94 8.72
CA ASP A 191 -8.98 -16.68 8.94
C ASP A 191 -8.18 -16.80 7.63
N GLU A 192 -8.85 -17.19 6.55
CA GLU A 192 -8.22 -17.29 5.24
C GLU A 192 -7.68 -15.95 4.76
N VAL A 193 -8.46 -14.87 4.95
CA VAL A 193 -8.02 -13.51 4.59
C VAL A 193 -6.81 -13.08 5.43
N PHE A 194 -6.81 -13.37 6.72
CA PHE A 194 -5.68 -13.11 7.61
C PHE A 194 -4.40 -13.83 7.10
N ASN A 195 -4.54 -15.10 6.71
CA ASN A 195 -3.45 -15.85 6.11
C ASN A 195 -2.97 -15.21 4.81
N TYR A 196 -3.87 -14.77 3.91
CA TYR A 196 -3.48 -14.10 2.67
C TYR A 196 -2.75 -12.78 2.90
N MET A 197 -3.19 -11.97 3.88
CA MET A 197 -2.51 -10.73 4.22
C MET A 197 -1.10 -10.94 4.77
N ASN A 198 -0.84 -12.09 5.38
CA ASN A 198 0.50 -12.48 5.86
C ASN A 198 1.36 -13.10 4.75
N MET A 199 0.74 -13.85 3.85
CA MET A 199 1.38 -14.39 2.64
C MET A 199 1.98 -13.27 1.78
N HIS A 200 1.12 -12.37 1.38
CA HIS A 200 1.46 -11.22 0.56
C HIS A 200 1.65 -10.01 1.46
N LYS A 201 2.78 -9.87 2.09
CA LYS A 201 3.10 -8.76 3.02
C LYS A 201 2.25 -7.50 2.77
N THR A 202 1.08 -7.45 3.42
CA THR A 202 0.14 -6.35 3.29
C THR A 202 0.59 -5.18 4.15
N ASN A 203 0.94 -4.06 3.53
CA ASN A 203 1.36 -2.84 4.22
C ASN A 203 0.20 -1.86 4.44
N GLU A 204 -0.85 -1.96 3.63
CA GLU A 204 -2.00 -1.06 3.71
C GLU A 204 -3.28 -1.81 3.32
N VAL A 205 -4.37 -1.52 4.01
CA VAL A 205 -5.66 -2.20 3.80
C VAL A 205 -6.78 -1.19 3.54
N VAL A 206 -7.58 -1.45 2.51
CA VAL A 206 -8.85 -0.76 2.29
C VAL A 206 -9.98 -1.75 2.59
N ILE A 207 -10.77 -1.50 3.62
CA ILE A 207 -11.87 -2.37 4.02
C ILE A 207 -13.21 -1.70 3.75
N SER A 208 -14.14 -2.42 3.15
CA SER A 208 -15.51 -1.97 2.90
C SER A 208 -16.51 -3.00 3.41
N PHE A 209 -17.61 -2.54 3.94
CA PHE A 209 -18.67 -3.37 4.49
C PHE A 209 -19.93 -3.30 3.62
N ALA A 210 -20.42 -4.46 3.19
CA ALA A 210 -21.59 -4.56 2.31
C ALA A 210 -22.87 -4.14 3.03
N ASP A 211 -23.01 -4.48 4.32
CA ASP A 211 -24.13 -4.13 5.17
C ASP A 211 -23.69 -3.31 6.38
N LYS A 212 -24.49 -2.33 6.76
CA LYS A 212 -24.27 -1.48 7.95
C LYS A 212 -24.45 -2.24 9.28
N ASN A 213 -25.15 -3.38 9.25
CA ASN A 213 -25.38 -4.21 10.43
C ASN A 213 -24.17 -5.08 10.82
N ILE A 214 -23.16 -5.18 9.96
CA ILE A 214 -21.94 -5.92 10.26
C ILE A 214 -21.19 -5.24 11.40
N ASN A 215 -20.76 -6.00 12.40
CA ASN A 215 -19.95 -5.50 13.49
C ASN A 215 -18.54 -5.16 13.01
N GLN A 216 -18.37 -3.94 12.51
CA GLN A 216 -17.10 -3.47 11.94
C GLN A 216 -15.95 -3.59 12.94
N LYS A 217 -16.19 -3.28 14.22
CA LYS A 217 -15.16 -3.34 15.26
C LYS A 217 -14.65 -4.77 15.45
N GLU A 218 -15.53 -5.76 15.48
CA GLU A 218 -15.18 -7.17 15.60
C GLU A 218 -14.27 -7.63 14.45
N VAL A 219 -14.63 -7.30 13.21
CA VAL A 219 -13.81 -7.65 12.03
C VAL A 219 -12.45 -6.95 12.05
N ILE A 220 -12.40 -5.65 12.38
CA ILE A 220 -11.16 -4.88 12.46
C ILE A 220 -10.23 -5.45 13.55
N ASP A 221 -10.78 -5.79 14.70
CA ASP A 221 -10.02 -6.36 15.81
C ASP A 221 -9.55 -7.79 15.49
N TYR A 222 -10.41 -8.60 14.85
CA TYR A 222 -10.09 -9.97 14.44
C TYR A 222 -8.96 -10.04 13.42
N LEU A 223 -8.97 -9.15 12.42
CA LEU A 223 -7.94 -9.06 11.38
C LEU A 223 -6.71 -8.23 11.81
N GLU A 224 -6.67 -7.78 13.06
CA GLU A 224 -5.57 -6.98 13.64
C GLU A 224 -5.22 -5.73 12.80
N LEU A 225 -6.21 -5.14 12.13
CA LEU A 225 -5.98 -4.02 11.22
C LEU A 225 -5.44 -2.77 11.93
N LYS A 226 -5.64 -2.65 13.25
CA LYS A 226 -5.08 -1.53 14.04
C LYS A 226 -3.56 -1.49 14.07
N LEU A 227 -2.90 -2.61 13.78
CA LEU A 227 -1.44 -2.71 13.69
C LEU A 227 -0.92 -2.30 12.30
N LYS A 228 -1.80 -2.02 11.36
CA LYS A 228 -1.49 -1.65 9.97
C LYS A 228 -2.09 -0.29 9.63
N THR A 229 -1.65 0.30 8.54
CA THR A 229 -2.38 1.42 7.94
C THR A 229 -3.62 0.88 7.25
N PHE A 230 -4.81 1.30 7.69
CA PHE A 230 -6.05 0.88 7.06
C PHE A 230 -7.05 2.04 6.88
N HIS A 231 -7.93 1.88 5.89
CA HIS A 231 -8.96 2.85 5.52
C HIS A 231 -10.31 2.14 5.40
N ILE A 232 -11.35 2.77 5.95
CA ILE A 232 -12.73 2.29 5.77
C ILE A 232 -13.30 2.95 4.52
N GLY A 233 -13.49 2.14 3.47
CA GLY A 233 -14.08 2.57 2.21
C GLY A 233 -15.60 2.67 2.31
N THR A 234 -16.16 3.75 1.79
CA THR A 234 -17.62 3.94 1.65
C THR A 234 -18.08 3.87 0.20
N PHE A 235 -17.15 3.92 -0.74
CA PHE A 235 -17.42 3.84 -2.17
C PHE A 235 -17.69 2.39 -2.59
N ARG A 236 -18.82 2.19 -3.25
CA ARG A 236 -19.21 0.89 -3.81
C ARG A 236 -19.43 1.02 -5.31
N PRO A 237 -18.45 0.58 -6.12
CA PRO A 237 -18.51 0.72 -7.57
C PRO A 237 -19.59 -0.17 -8.17
N LYS A 238 -20.47 0.40 -9.02
CA LYS A 238 -21.45 -0.35 -9.79
C LYS A 238 -20.76 -1.15 -10.90
N ILE A 239 -21.39 -2.25 -11.35
CA ILE A 239 -20.83 -3.18 -12.31
C ILE A 239 -20.38 -2.52 -13.64
N ASN A 240 -21.10 -1.51 -14.11
CA ASN A 240 -20.70 -0.76 -15.32
C ASN A 240 -19.39 0.00 -15.10
N TYR A 241 -19.23 0.62 -13.94
CA TYR A 241 -17.98 1.30 -13.56
C TYR A 241 -16.82 0.30 -13.43
N GLN A 242 -17.06 -0.86 -12.80
CA GLN A 242 -16.05 -1.92 -12.68
C GLN A 242 -15.56 -2.38 -14.06
N ASN A 243 -16.48 -2.64 -15.00
CA ASN A 243 -16.13 -3.04 -16.35
C ASN A 243 -15.32 -1.98 -17.11
N GLU A 244 -15.71 -0.71 -17.03
CA GLU A 244 -14.99 0.39 -17.65
C GLU A 244 -13.58 0.56 -17.03
N LEU A 245 -13.49 0.51 -15.71
CA LEU A 245 -12.24 0.60 -14.97
C LEU A 245 -11.26 -0.52 -15.37
N PHE A 246 -11.72 -1.77 -15.37
CA PHE A 246 -10.90 -2.94 -15.72
C PHE A 246 -10.48 -2.91 -17.19
N LYS A 247 -11.39 -2.53 -18.10
CA LYS A 247 -11.08 -2.36 -19.51
C LYS A 247 -9.91 -1.40 -19.72
N ASN A 248 -9.92 -0.27 -19.02
CA ASN A 248 -8.90 0.75 -19.14
C ASN A 248 -7.56 0.34 -18.49
N VAL A 249 -7.59 -0.22 -17.27
CA VAL A 249 -6.39 -0.60 -16.51
C VAL A 249 -5.67 -1.79 -17.14
N PHE A 250 -6.40 -2.83 -17.50
CA PHE A 250 -5.85 -4.05 -18.08
C PHE A 250 -5.78 -4.02 -19.62
N ARG A 251 -6.24 -2.92 -20.26
CA ARG A 251 -6.25 -2.73 -21.71
C ARG A 251 -6.92 -3.89 -22.46
N ILE A 252 -8.11 -4.25 -22.00
CA ILE A 252 -8.86 -5.36 -22.55
C ILE A 252 -9.53 -4.93 -23.86
N GLU A 253 -9.14 -5.57 -24.95
CA GLU A 253 -9.77 -5.45 -26.28
C GLU A 253 -10.49 -6.75 -26.59
N SER A 254 -11.72 -6.92 -26.11
CA SER A 254 -12.52 -8.12 -26.23
C SER A 254 -13.97 -7.79 -26.53
N LEU A 255 -14.70 -8.74 -27.13
CA LEU A 255 -16.16 -8.67 -27.29
C LEU A 255 -16.89 -8.99 -25.98
N LEU A 256 -16.22 -9.67 -25.04
CA LEU A 256 -16.71 -9.93 -23.70
C LEU A 256 -16.62 -8.66 -22.84
N THR A 257 -17.41 -8.58 -21.79
CA THR A 257 -17.20 -7.58 -20.76
C THR A 257 -15.83 -7.79 -20.09
N ALA A 258 -15.26 -6.74 -19.48
CA ALA A 258 -13.95 -6.86 -18.85
C ALA A 258 -13.97 -7.88 -17.68
N ILE A 259 -15.06 -7.96 -16.94
CA ILE A 259 -15.25 -8.91 -15.84
C ILE A 259 -15.25 -10.34 -16.36
N GLU A 260 -15.97 -10.63 -17.46
CA GLU A 260 -15.98 -11.95 -18.10
C GLU A 260 -14.60 -12.32 -18.67
N HIS A 261 -13.91 -11.35 -19.29
CA HIS A 261 -12.56 -11.57 -19.83
C HIS A 261 -11.54 -11.95 -18.74
N LEU A 262 -11.75 -11.47 -17.52
CA LEU A 262 -10.90 -11.74 -16.36
C LEU A 262 -11.35 -12.96 -15.54
N ASP A 263 -12.36 -13.71 -15.99
CA ASP A 263 -12.97 -14.85 -15.27
C ASP A 263 -13.47 -14.50 -13.86
N MET A 264 -13.97 -13.25 -13.67
CA MET A 264 -14.39 -12.74 -12.36
C MET A 264 -15.91 -12.62 -12.18
N GLU A 265 -16.72 -13.06 -13.14
CA GLU A 265 -18.19 -12.95 -13.10
C GLU A 265 -18.84 -13.75 -11.96
N ARG A 266 -18.16 -14.80 -11.47
CA ARG A 266 -18.64 -15.69 -10.39
C ARG A 266 -18.16 -15.30 -8.99
N VAL A 267 -17.42 -14.20 -8.87
CA VAL A 267 -16.81 -13.73 -7.63
C VAL A 267 -17.08 -12.22 -7.41
N PRO A 268 -18.36 -11.84 -7.24
CA PRO A 268 -18.79 -10.44 -7.27
C PRO A 268 -18.16 -9.60 -6.15
N LEU A 269 -17.95 -10.15 -4.95
CA LEU A 269 -17.30 -9.42 -3.84
C LEU A 269 -15.83 -9.16 -4.14
N SER A 270 -15.12 -10.13 -4.74
CA SER A 270 -13.73 -9.93 -5.15
C SER A 270 -13.60 -8.96 -6.31
N THR A 271 -14.55 -8.99 -7.24
CA THR A 271 -14.61 -8.04 -8.37
C THR A 271 -14.81 -6.63 -7.84
N GLU A 272 -15.72 -6.44 -6.90
CA GLU A 272 -15.92 -5.16 -6.22
C GLU A 272 -14.68 -4.73 -5.43
N SER A 273 -14.07 -5.67 -4.68
CA SER A 273 -12.85 -5.44 -3.92
C SER A 273 -11.70 -4.95 -4.81
N LEU A 274 -11.48 -5.60 -5.97
CA LEU A 274 -10.46 -5.20 -6.92
C LEU A 274 -10.73 -3.81 -7.51
N ALA A 275 -11.98 -3.48 -7.82
CA ALA A 275 -12.35 -2.18 -8.33
C ALA A 275 -12.13 -1.07 -7.29
N ILE A 276 -12.47 -1.31 -6.02
CA ILE A 276 -12.20 -0.38 -4.91
C ILE A 276 -10.69 -0.17 -4.76
N LEU A 277 -9.91 -1.24 -4.82
CA LEU A 277 -8.46 -1.18 -4.69
C LEU A 277 -7.81 -0.36 -5.81
N ILE A 278 -8.19 -0.60 -7.04
CA ILE A 278 -7.70 0.14 -8.21
C ILE A 278 -8.07 1.62 -8.10
N ASP A 279 -9.32 1.94 -7.75
CA ASP A 279 -9.80 3.32 -7.58
C ASP A 279 -9.02 4.06 -6.47
N PHE A 280 -8.75 3.37 -5.35
CA PHE A 280 -7.95 3.90 -4.26
C PHE A 280 -6.53 4.26 -4.74
N VAL A 281 -5.86 3.36 -5.46
CA VAL A 281 -4.51 3.60 -5.97
C VAL A 281 -4.48 4.70 -7.03
N ILE A 282 -5.50 4.80 -7.90
CA ILE A 282 -5.66 5.91 -8.85
C ILE A 282 -5.73 7.25 -8.13
N GLY A 283 -6.42 7.29 -6.98
CA GLY A 283 -6.51 8.48 -6.13
C GLY A 283 -5.14 8.95 -5.61
N HIS A 284 -4.18 8.06 -5.47
CA HIS A 284 -2.80 8.35 -5.05
C HIS A 284 -1.93 8.74 -6.26
N ASP A 285 -1.68 7.82 -7.16
CA ASP A 285 -0.94 8.03 -8.41
C ASP A 285 -1.53 7.16 -9.53
N SER A 286 -2.20 7.78 -10.49
CA SER A 286 -2.81 7.07 -11.62
C SER A 286 -1.80 6.36 -12.53
N ASN A 287 -0.51 6.74 -12.47
CA ASN A 287 0.50 6.13 -13.31
C ASN A 287 0.91 4.74 -12.82
N ILE A 288 0.95 4.52 -11.50
CA ILE A 288 1.40 3.24 -10.95
C ILE A 288 0.38 2.10 -11.13
N ILE A 289 -0.86 2.41 -11.49
CA ILE A 289 -1.87 1.38 -11.76
C ILE A 289 -1.88 0.91 -13.23
N GLN A 290 -1.15 1.59 -14.11
CA GLN A 290 -1.11 1.24 -15.52
C GLN A 290 -0.35 -0.07 -15.75
N LYS A 291 -0.78 -0.85 -16.76
CA LYS A 291 -0.10 -2.08 -17.19
C LYS A 291 0.14 -3.10 -16.05
N LEU A 292 -0.82 -3.22 -15.14
CA LEU A 292 -0.84 -4.34 -14.18
C LEU A 292 -0.92 -5.67 -14.91
N SER A 293 -0.43 -6.72 -14.28
CA SER A 293 -0.69 -8.09 -14.73
C SER A 293 -2.17 -8.44 -14.52
N PHE A 294 -2.72 -9.33 -15.35
CA PHE A 294 -4.08 -9.82 -15.12
C PHE A 294 -4.20 -10.43 -13.73
N PRO A 295 -5.32 -10.20 -13.04
CA PRO A 295 -5.51 -10.68 -11.69
C PRO A 295 -5.50 -12.22 -11.67
N GLN A 296 -4.77 -12.78 -10.71
CA GLN A 296 -4.63 -14.22 -10.53
C GLN A 296 -5.46 -14.66 -9.35
N LYS A 297 -6.28 -15.68 -9.56
CA LYS A 297 -7.04 -16.28 -8.47
C LYS A 297 -6.10 -17.06 -7.54
N LEU A 298 -6.19 -16.78 -6.25
CA LEU A 298 -5.48 -17.54 -5.24
C LEU A 298 -6.17 -18.90 -5.03
N ASP A 299 -5.43 -19.98 -5.24
CA ASP A 299 -5.91 -21.34 -5.05
C ASP A 299 -5.40 -21.91 -3.72
N VAL A 300 -6.21 -21.77 -2.68
CA VAL A 300 -5.89 -22.31 -1.35
C VAL A 300 -5.89 -23.82 -1.27
N SER A 301 -6.57 -24.50 -2.19
CA SER A 301 -6.66 -25.96 -2.13
C SER A 301 -5.30 -26.64 -2.26
N ARG A 302 -4.31 -25.97 -2.85
CA ARG A 302 -2.94 -26.43 -3.06
C ARG A 302 -2.07 -26.40 -1.78
N TYR A 303 -2.47 -25.61 -0.78
CA TYR A 303 -1.66 -25.35 0.41
C TYR A 303 -2.23 -26.03 1.66
N ILE A 304 -1.37 -26.21 2.66
CA ILE A 304 -1.81 -26.64 3.99
C ILE A 304 -2.50 -25.44 4.65
N TYR A 305 -3.69 -25.68 5.18
CA TYR A 305 -4.36 -24.70 6.00
C TYR A 305 -3.59 -24.52 7.32
N LEU A 306 -3.13 -23.30 7.55
CA LEU A 306 -2.49 -22.90 8.79
C LEU A 306 -3.49 -21.96 9.50
N GLY A 307 -4.22 -22.49 10.45
CA GLY A 307 -5.21 -21.74 11.23
C GLY A 307 -4.55 -20.60 12.03
N ASN A 308 -5.41 -19.84 12.65
CA ASN A 308 -5.19 -18.59 13.37
C ASN A 308 -3.80 -18.49 14.05
N ASN A 309 -2.99 -17.50 13.67
CA ASN A 309 -1.65 -17.21 14.22
C ASN A 309 -0.63 -18.37 14.22
N ALA A 310 -0.89 -19.45 13.48
CA ALA A 310 0.02 -20.60 13.44
C ALA A 310 1.43 -20.22 12.98
N LEU A 311 1.55 -19.30 12.01
CA LEU A 311 2.84 -18.84 11.51
C LEU A 311 3.67 -18.13 12.59
N GLU A 312 3.02 -17.35 13.46
CA GLU A 312 3.65 -16.70 14.60
C GLU A 312 3.97 -17.67 15.72
N GLN A 313 3.03 -18.55 16.09
CA GLN A 313 3.21 -19.56 17.13
C GLN A 313 4.34 -20.56 16.80
N LEU A 314 4.51 -20.88 15.52
CA LEU A 314 5.60 -21.70 15.02
C LEU A 314 6.90 -20.91 14.77
N ASN A 315 6.90 -19.61 15.04
CA ASN A 315 8.01 -18.69 14.75
C ASN A 315 8.47 -18.75 13.27
N VAL A 316 7.56 -18.98 12.34
CA VAL A 316 7.88 -18.95 10.91
C VAL A 316 8.14 -17.51 10.46
N ILE A 317 7.26 -16.57 10.88
CA ILE A 317 7.40 -15.14 10.65
C ILE A 317 7.92 -14.42 11.90
N GLU A 318 8.52 -13.24 11.70
CA GLU A 318 9.13 -12.47 12.79
C GLU A 318 8.05 -11.87 13.71
N THR A 319 8.25 -12.04 15.00
CA THR A 319 7.49 -11.38 16.06
C THR A 319 8.42 -10.43 16.82
N THR A 320 7.86 -9.55 17.65
CA THR A 320 8.64 -8.58 18.46
C THR A 320 9.64 -9.23 19.42
N HIS A 321 9.49 -10.53 19.72
CA HIS A 321 10.24 -11.21 20.79
C HIS A 321 11.16 -12.33 20.31
N ASN A 322 10.88 -12.93 19.12
CA ASN A 322 11.61 -14.11 18.67
C ASN A 322 12.12 -13.97 17.24
N PRO A 323 13.34 -14.46 16.94
CA PRO A 323 13.80 -14.57 15.55
C PRO A 323 12.95 -15.59 14.79
N SER A 324 12.64 -15.29 13.54
CA SER A 324 11.83 -16.16 12.70
C SER A 324 12.65 -17.22 12.00
N LEU A 325 12.00 -18.36 11.66
CA LEU A 325 12.59 -19.39 10.81
C LEU A 325 13.03 -18.79 9.46
N ILE A 326 12.21 -17.93 8.87
CA ILE A 326 12.54 -17.23 7.62
C ILE A 326 13.87 -16.48 7.76
N LYS A 327 14.07 -15.72 8.82
CA LYS A 327 15.30 -14.95 9.04
C LYS A 327 16.53 -15.85 9.23
N LEU A 328 16.34 -16.98 9.90
CA LEU A 328 17.41 -17.95 10.16
C LEU A 328 17.92 -18.64 8.90
N ILE A 329 17.00 -19.05 8.00
CA ILE A 329 17.36 -19.86 6.82
C ILE A 329 17.46 -19.05 5.53
N ASN A 330 17.15 -17.74 5.56
CA ASN A 330 17.19 -16.90 4.38
C ASN A 330 18.64 -16.51 4.02
N ASN A 331 19.26 -17.32 3.18
CA ASN A 331 20.55 -17.06 2.55
C ASN A 331 20.39 -16.85 1.03
N THR A 332 19.25 -16.33 0.58
CA THR A 332 18.98 -16.13 -0.84
C THR A 332 19.82 -15.00 -1.42
N SER A 333 20.42 -15.22 -2.59
CA SER A 333 21.27 -14.24 -3.27
C SER A 333 20.50 -13.17 -4.04
N THR A 334 19.20 -13.39 -4.31
CA THR A 334 18.37 -12.47 -5.11
C THR A 334 17.11 -12.05 -4.36
N ALA A 335 16.60 -10.85 -4.68
CA ALA A 335 15.32 -10.35 -4.14
C ALA A 335 14.15 -11.27 -4.51
N MET A 336 14.13 -11.79 -5.74
CA MET A 336 13.12 -12.74 -6.22
C MET A 336 13.17 -14.05 -5.44
N GLY A 337 14.39 -14.56 -5.16
CA GLY A 337 14.61 -15.76 -4.36
C GLY A 337 14.10 -15.58 -2.93
N LYS A 338 14.34 -14.41 -2.32
CA LYS A 338 13.83 -14.07 -0.98
C LYS A 338 12.30 -14.11 -0.93
N ARG A 339 11.62 -13.48 -1.90
CA ARG A 339 10.16 -13.51 -2.00
C ARG A 339 9.63 -14.94 -2.16
N LEU A 340 10.24 -15.72 -3.05
CA LEU A 340 9.86 -17.12 -3.28
C LEU A 340 10.08 -18.01 -2.04
N LEU A 341 11.18 -17.83 -1.32
CA LEU A 341 11.45 -18.57 -0.07
C LEU A 341 10.38 -18.26 0.98
N LYS A 342 10.05 -16.98 1.15
CA LYS A 342 9.00 -16.54 2.07
C LYS A 342 7.65 -17.15 1.71
N GLU A 343 7.23 -17.06 0.46
CA GLU A 343 5.99 -17.67 -0.04
C GLU A 343 5.93 -19.17 0.28
N ARG A 344 7.00 -19.91 0.00
CA ARG A 344 7.06 -21.36 0.25
C ARG A 344 6.98 -21.74 1.72
N LEU A 345 7.52 -20.93 2.61
CA LEU A 345 7.50 -21.18 4.05
C LEU A 345 6.19 -20.79 4.71
N THR A 346 5.57 -19.72 4.24
CA THR A 346 4.28 -19.28 4.75
C THR A 346 3.12 -20.09 4.16
N HIS A 347 3.32 -20.71 2.98
CA HIS A 347 2.30 -21.48 2.26
C HIS A 347 2.86 -22.84 1.81
N PRO A 348 3.04 -23.79 2.75
CA PRO A 348 3.54 -25.11 2.43
C PRO A 348 2.51 -25.86 1.56
N VAL A 349 2.99 -26.42 0.44
CA VAL A 349 2.15 -27.18 -0.49
C VAL A 349 1.77 -28.55 0.08
N LYS A 350 0.57 -29.06 -0.28
CA LYS A 350 0.08 -30.39 0.11
C LYS A 350 0.56 -31.49 -0.84
N ASP A 351 0.82 -31.16 -2.12
CA ASP A 351 1.12 -32.14 -3.15
C ASP A 351 2.49 -32.76 -2.93
N SER A 352 2.49 -34.06 -2.60
CA SER A 352 3.70 -34.84 -2.38
C SER A 352 4.61 -34.92 -3.61
N LYS A 353 4.03 -34.92 -4.83
CA LYS A 353 4.81 -34.93 -6.08
C LYS A 353 5.59 -33.62 -6.23
N GLU A 354 4.96 -32.50 -5.96
CA GLU A 354 5.62 -31.20 -6.02
C GLU A 354 6.71 -31.08 -4.93
N ILE A 355 6.45 -31.58 -3.71
CA ILE A 355 7.45 -31.62 -2.63
C ILE A 355 8.68 -32.46 -3.05
N LEU A 356 8.44 -33.66 -3.55
CA LEU A 356 9.51 -34.55 -4.01
C LEU A 356 10.30 -33.94 -5.17
N ARG A 357 9.62 -33.28 -6.11
CA ARG A 357 10.25 -32.53 -7.20
C ARG A 357 11.18 -31.44 -6.67
N ARG A 358 10.74 -30.66 -5.67
CA ARG A 358 11.56 -29.63 -5.04
C ARG A 358 12.78 -30.19 -4.34
N TYR A 359 12.63 -31.31 -3.62
CA TYR A 359 13.77 -31.98 -2.98
C TYR A 359 14.75 -32.54 -4.00
N ALA A 360 14.29 -33.14 -5.09
CA ALA A 360 15.13 -33.61 -6.17
C ALA A 360 15.97 -32.48 -6.78
N LEU A 361 15.33 -31.34 -7.11
CA LEU A 361 16.04 -30.16 -7.60
C LEU A 361 17.09 -29.64 -6.61
N SER A 362 16.74 -29.55 -5.34
CA SER A 362 17.68 -29.08 -4.31
C SER A 362 18.88 -30.02 -4.19
N LYS A 363 18.67 -31.36 -4.27
CA LYS A 363 19.73 -32.35 -4.24
C LYS A 363 20.63 -32.24 -5.48
N GLU A 364 20.05 -32.07 -6.65
CA GLU A 364 20.77 -31.96 -7.93
C GLU A 364 21.66 -30.71 -7.97
N LEU A 365 21.17 -29.61 -7.41
CA LEU A 365 21.89 -28.34 -7.38
C LEU A 365 22.91 -28.24 -6.22
N PHE A 366 22.90 -29.18 -5.29
CA PHE A 366 23.70 -29.10 -4.07
C PHE A 366 25.20 -28.93 -4.34
N ASP A 367 25.74 -29.70 -5.30
CA ASP A 367 27.17 -29.66 -5.65
C ASP A 367 27.58 -28.44 -6.48
N PHE A 368 26.60 -27.74 -7.05
CA PHE A 368 26.80 -26.60 -7.93
C PHE A 368 26.39 -25.26 -7.29
N HIS A 369 25.96 -25.27 -6.02
CA HIS A 369 25.37 -24.07 -5.42
C HIS A 369 26.34 -22.89 -5.35
N ALA A 370 27.62 -23.09 -4.98
CA ALA A 370 28.57 -22.00 -4.78
C ALA A 370 28.89 -21.18 -6.06
N PRO A 371 29.19 -21.80 -7.22
CA PRO A 371 29.31 -21.05 -8.48
C PRO A 371 28.02 -20.32 -8.86
N ILE A 372 26.86 -20.96 -8.70
CA ILE A 372 25.56 -20.36 -9.04
C ILE A 372 25.27 -19.17 -8.13
N GLU A 373 25.55 -19.28 -6.83
CA GLU A 373 25.35 -18.20 -5.85
C GLU A 373 26.14 -16.94 -6.23
N ASN A 374 27.41 -17.11 -6.64
CA ASN A 374 28.25 -15.99 -7.07
C ASN A 374 27.68 -15.26 -8.30
N GLU A 375 27.14 -16.00 -9.27
CA GLU A 375 26.51 -15.41 -10.45
C GLU A 375 25.16 -14.74 -10.08
N LEU A 376 24.35 -15.40 -9.25
CA LEU A 376 23.07 -14.87 -8.78
C LEU A 376 23.21 -13.58 -7.98
N ALA A 377 24.30 -13.42 -7.21
CA ALA A 377 24.56 -12.22 -6.42
C ALA A 377 24.67 -10.94 -7.30
N ASN A 378 24.97 -11.10 -8.58
CA ASN A 378 25.05 -10.00 -9.56
C ASN A 378 23.72 -9.74 -10.29
N ILE A 379 22.66 -10.50 -10.00
CA ILE A 379 21.36 -10.34 -10.67
C ILE A 379 20.48 -9.38 -9.87
N TYR A 380 20.13 -8.27 -10.51
CA TYR A 380 19.21 -7.29 -9.96
C TYR A 380 17.77 -7.84 -9.89
N ASP A 381 16.86 -7.10 -9.23
CA ASP A 381 15.44 -7.44 -9.14
C ASP A 381 14.73 -7.25 -10.50
N ILE A 382 14.78 -8.28 -11.34
CA ILE A 382 14.24 -8.26 -12.70
C ILE A 382 12.73 -7.98 -12.69
N GLU A 383 11.98 -8.46 -11.69
CA GLU A 383 10.53 -8.21 -11.61
C GLU A 383 10.24 -6.72 -11.44
N ARG A 384 10.92 -6.05 -10.51
CA ARG A 384 10.77 -4.60 -10.28
C ARG A 384 11.32 -3.77 -11.43
N LEU A 385 12.47 -4.13 -11.98
CA LEU A 385 13.04 -3.43 -13.15
C LEU A 385 12.11 -3.54 -14.36
N THR A 386 11.57 -4.72 -14.64
CA THR A 386 10.58 -4.91 -15.71
C THR A 386 9.35 -4.03 -15.50
N ARG A 387 8.90 -3.90 -14.25
CA ARG A 387 7.78 -3.02 -13.91
C ARG A 387 8.11 -1.55 -14.16
N ARG A 388 9.31 -1.10 -13.76
CA ARG A 388 9.80 0.28 -14.00
C ARG A 388 9.93 0.58 -15.49
N ILE A 389 10.40 -0.38 -16.29
CA ILE A 389 10.43 -0.27 -17.77
C ILE A 389 9.00 -0.09 -18.31
N LYS A 390 8.07 -0.96 -17.91
CA LYS A 390 6.66 -0.87 -18.35
C LYS A 390 6.04 0.50 -18.06
N LEU A 391 6.41 1.12 -16.94
CA LEU A 391 5.92 2.43 -16.52
C LEU A 391 6.77 3.61 -17.04
N THR A 392 7.83 3.34 -17.82
CA THR A 392 8.79 4.36 -18.32
C THR A 392 9.46 5.16 -17.18
N ARG A 393 9.69 4.50 -16.04
CA ARG A 393 10.33 5.09 -14.84
C ARG A 393 11.72 4.52 -14.54
N LEU A 394 12.29 3.73 -15.46
CA LEU A 394 13.67 3.22 -15.32
C LEU A 394 14.66 4.30 -15.73
N HIS A 395 15.66 4.55 -14.90
CA HIS A 395 16.76 5.43 -15.22
C HIS A 395 17.90 4.67 -15.92
N PRO A 396 18.70 5.33 -16.80
CA PRO A 396 19.75 4.65 -17.56
C PRO A 396 20.87 4.02 -16.72
N PHE A 397 20.98 4.40 -15.44
CA PHE A 397 22.00 3.86 -14.52
C PHE A 397 21.46 2.69 -13.66
N GLU A 398 20.18 2.38 -13.71
CA GLU A 398 19.55 1.22 -13.07
C GLU A 398 19.57 0.00 -13.99
#